data_e521478e46c8f13d175127a2945e76c8
#
_entry.id   e521478e46c8f13d175127a2945e76c8
#
_cell.length_a   1.000
_cell.length_b   1.000
_cell.length_c   1.000
_cell.angle_alpha   90.00
_cell.angle_beta   90.00
_cell.angle_gamma   90.00
#
_symmetry.space_group_name_H-M   'P 1'
#
loop_
_entity.id
_entity.type
_entity.pdbx_description
1 polymer ?
#
loop_
_entity_poly.entity_id
_entity_poly.type
_entity_poly.pdbx_seq_one_letter_code
_entity_poly.pdbx_strand_id
1 'polypeptide(L)'
;MEDVLKQRIKTIMVENLMLQITAAEIKDDQPLFGPGSLGLDSVDALQLVVALDKNFGLKIADPAAAKEILHSVNTMAAAVAKHQASR
;
A
#
# COMPACT_ATOMS: atom_id res chain seq x y z
N MET A 1 -1.32 13.66 9.34
CA MET A 1 -0.92 12.93 9.67
C MET A 1 -0.63 11.66 9.00
N GLU A 2 0.63 11.59 8.61
CA GLU A 2 1.13 10.43 7.90
C GLU A 2 1.06 9.16 8.73
N ASP A 3 1.22 9.27 10.05
CA ASP A 3 1.17 8.10 10.92
C ASP A 3 -0.20 7.44 10.90
N VAL A 4 -1.25 8.24 10.95
CA VAL A 4 -2.62 7.72 10.87
C VAL A 4 -2.86 7.08 9.52
N LEU A 5 -2.40 7.73 8.46
CA LEU A 5 -2.53 7.23 7.10
C LEU A 5 -1.78 5.90 6.92
N LYS A 6 -0.55 5.83 7.43
CA LYS A 6 0.24 4.60 7.35
C LYS A 6 -0.43 3.46 8.11
N GLN A 7 -0.97 3.72 9.30
CA GLN A 7 -1.68 2.71 10.07
C GLN A 7 -2.91 2.22 9.30
N ARG A 8 -3.62 3.13 8.68
CA ARG A 8 -4.80 2.78 7.89
C ARG A 8 -4.43 1.91 6.69
N ILE A 9 -3.34 2.25 6.01
CA ILE A 9 -2.85 1.45 4.89
C ILE A 9 -2.47 0.05 5.36
N LYS A 10 -1.77 -0.06 6.48
CA LYS A 10 -1.38 -1.36 7.03
C LYS A 10 -2.60 -2.21 7.36
N THR A 11 -3.61 -1.60 7.97
CA THR A 11 -4.85 -2.30 8.30
C THR A 11 -5.55 -2.79 7.03
N ILE A 12 -5.61 -1.94 6.02
CA ILE A 12 -6.21 -2.30 4.73
C ILE A 12 -5.47 -3.47 4.10
N MET A 13 -4.14 -3.47 4.17
CA MET A 13 -3.32 -4.56 3.65
C MET A 13 -3.65 -5.87 4.35
N VAL A 14 -3.68 -5.86 5.67
CA VAL A 14 -3.96 -7.07 6.44
C VAL A 14 -5.34 -7.63 6.11
N GLU A 15 -6.33 -6.74 6.02
CA GLU A 15 -7.71 -7.17 5.76
C GLU A 15 -7.91 -7.66 4.33
N ASN A 16 -7.37 -6.93 3.35
CA ASN A 16 -7.62 -7.25 1.94
C ASN A 16 -6.73 -8.38 1.42
N LEU A 17 -5.53 -8.51 1.94
CA LEU A 17 -4.60 -9.54 1.51
C LEU A 17 -4.63 -10.77 2.41
N MET A 18 -5.46 -10.74 3.44
CA MET A 18 -5.59 -11.85 4.41
C MET A 18 -4.24 -12.26 4.96
N LEU A 19 -3.44 -11.27 5.33
CA LEU A 19 -2.11 -11.53 5.88
C LEU A 19 -2.21 -12.18 7.25
N GLN A 20 -1.25 -13.05 7.55
CA GLN A 20 -1.22 -13.74 8.85
C GLN A 20 -0.46 -12.97 9.91
N ILE A 21 -0.06 -11.75 9.60
CA ILE A 21 0.60 -10.85 10.54
C ILE A 21 -0.34 -9.69 10.87
N THR A 22 -0.04 -8.99 11.95
CA THR A 22 -0.83 -7.82 12.33
C THR A 22 -0.31 -6.57 11.64
N ALA A 23 -1.12 -5.52 11.61
CA ALA A 23 -0.70 -4.24 11.04
C ALA A 23 0.54 -3.69 11.75
N ALA A 24 0.68 -3.93 13.05
CA ALA A 24 1.83 -3.47 13.81
C ALA A 24 3.13 -4.14 13.39
N GLU A 25 3.06 -5.31 12.78
CA GLU A 25 4.25 -6.04 12.33
C GLU A 25 4.75 -5.55 10.98
N ILE A 26 3.97 -4.75 10.26
CA ILE A 26 4.37 -4.20 8.97
C ILE A 26 5.19 -2.95 9.21
N LYS A 27 6.41 -2.93 8.68
CA LYS A 27 7.30 -1.77 8.81
C LYS A 27 7.01 -0.78 7.69
N ASP A 28 7.17 0.51 7.99
CA ASP A 28 6.87 1.57 7.03
C ASP A 28 7.76 1.50 5.77
N ASP A 29 9.02 1.12 5.95
CA ASP A 29 9.99 1.10 4.85
C ASP A 29 10.25 -0.30 4.30
N GLN A 30 9.54 -1.31 4.80
CA GLN A 30 9.76 -2.68 4.37
C GLN A 30 9.28 -2.89 2.94
N PRO A 31 10.10 -3.46 2.05
CA PRO A 31 9.63 -3.81 0.71
C PRO A 31 8.49 -4.81 0.79
N LEU A 32 7.51 -4.66 -0.07
CA LEU A 32 6.35 -5.56 -0.09
C LEU A 32 6.53 -6.73 -1.05
N PHE A 33 7.38 -6.56 -2.05
CA PHE A 33 7.61 -7.55 -3.10
C PHE A 33 9.09 -7.87 -3.21
N GLY A 34 9.39 -9.09 -3.63
CA GLY A 34 10.76 -9.51 -3.87
C GLY A 34 11.43 -10.14 -2.65
N PRO A 35 12.73 -10.46 -2.77
CA PRO A 35 13.46 -11.11 -1.68
C PRO A 35 13.55 -10.22 -0.44
N GLY A 36 13.41 -10.83 0.72
CA GLY A 36 13.46 -10.09 1.99
C GLY A 36 12.27 -9.24 2.29
N SER A 37 11.18 -9.42 1.54
CA SER A 37 9.95 -8.63 1.67
C SER A 37 8.86 -9.42 2.38
N LEU A 38 7.63 -8.88 2.36
CA LEU A 38 6.45 -9.59 2.85
C LEU A 38 6.06 -10.78 1.96
N GLY A 39 6.68 -10.90 0.79
CA GLY A 39 6.41 -12.02 -0.10
C GLY A 39 5.12 -11.90 -0.88
N LEU A 40 4.66 -10.69 -1.11
CA LEU A 40 3.44 -10.46 -1.87
C LEU A 40 3.67 -10.73 -3.36
N ASP A 41 2.62 -11.16 -4.06
CA ASP A 41 2.71 -11.47 -5.48
C ASP A 41 1.87 -10.51 -6.33
N SER A 42 1.75 -10.80 -7.64
CA SER A 42 1.02 -9.94 -8.57
C SER A 42 -0.45 -9.79 -8.21
N VAL A 43 -1.05 -10.85 -7.68
CA VAL A 43 -2.47 -10.81 -7.27
C VAL A 43 -2.63 -9.87 -6.08
N ASP A 44 -1.69 -9.91 -5.13
CA ASP A 44 -1.71 -9.01 -3.99
C ASP A 44 -1.54 -7.56 -4.44
N ALA A 45 -0.66 -7.32 -5.42
CA ALA A 45 -0.48 -5.99 -5.97
C ALA A 45 -1.78 -5.45 -6.56
N LEU A 46 -2.48 -6.27 -7.32
CA LEU A 46 -3.75 -5.88 -7.92
C LEU A 46 -4.78 -5.55 -6.83
N GLN A 47 -4.84 -6.35 -5.78
CA GLN A 47 -5.76 -6.09 -4.68
C GLN A 47 -5.43 -4.79 -3.96
N LEU A 48 -4.15 -4.46 -3.81
CA LEU A 48 -3.74 -3.20 -3.21
C LEU A 48 -4.13 -2.01 -4.08
N VAL A 49 -3.97 -2.11 -5.39
CA VAL A 49 -4.39 -1.06 -6.31
C VAL A 49 -5.88 -0.79 -6.14
N VAL A 50 -6.68 -1.85 -6.12
CA VAL A 50 -8.13 -1.72 -5.96
C VAL A 50 -8.47 -1.13 -4.58
N ALA A 51 -7.77 -1.57 -3.54
CA ALA A 51 -8.03 -1.09 -2.18
C ALA A 51 -7.70 0.39 -2.04
N LEU A 52 -6.60 0.85 -2.63
CA LEU A 52 -6.23 2.26 -2.59
C LEU A 52 -7.24 3.13 -3.33
N ASP A 53 -7.73 2.66 -4.47
CA ASP A 53 -8.77 3.37 -5.20
C ASP A 53 -10.05 3.42 -4.37
N LYS A 54 -10.47 2.29 -3.84
CA LYS A 54 -11.73 2.19 -3.11
C LYS A 54 -11.73 3.00 -1.81
N ASN A 55 -10.61 3.02 -1.10
CA ASN A 55 -10.53 3.68 0.20
C ASN A 55 -10.10 5.14 0.13
N PHE A 56 -9.29 5.49 -0.85
CA PHE A 56 -8.70 6.84 -0.95
C PHE A 56 -8.99 7.54 -2.27
N GLY A 57 -9.61 6.85 -3.21
CA GLY A 57 -9.85 7.40 -4.53
C GLY A 57 -8.58 7.53 -5.38
N LEU A 58 -7.50 6.90 -4.97
CA LEU A 58 -6.24 6.96 -5.69
C LEU A 58 -6.26 5.95 -6.84
N LYS A 59 -6.32 6.45 -8.06
CA LYS A 59 -6.33 5.60 -9.25
C LYS A 59 -4.93 5.45 -9.81
N ILE A 60 -4.51 4.21 -9.99
CA ILE A 60 -3.19 3.89 -10.50
C ILE A 60 -3.39 3.19 -11.85
N ALA A 61 -3.19 3.94 -12.93
CA ALA A 61 -3.45 3.43 -14.28
C ALA A 61 -2.20 2.89 -14.97
N ASP A 62 -1.01 3.29 -14.50
CA ASP A 62 0.25 2.92 -15.12
C ASP A 62 0.94 1.83 -14.31
N PRO A 63 1.27 0.66 -14.92
CA PRO A 63 1.97 -0.41 -14.20
C PRO A 63 3.30 0.04 -13.60
N ALA A 64 4.04 0.92 -14.27
CA ALA A 64 5.30 1.43 -13.74
C ALA A 64 5.07 2.27 -12.48
N ALA A 65 4.05 3.13 -12.50
CA ALA A 65 3.68 3.92 -11.33
C ALA A 65 3.20 3.03 -10.20
N ALA A 66 2.43 1.99 -10.51
CA ALA A 66 1.96 1.04 -9.50
C ALA A 66 3.13 0.37 -8.80
N LYS A 67 4.14 -0.03 -9.55
CA LYS A 67 5.31 -0.69 -8.98
C LYS A 67 6.04 0.20 -8.00
N GLU A 68 6.17 1.48 -8.30
CA GLU A 68 6.81 2.44 -7.41
C GLU A 68 5.96 2.73 -6.19
N ILE A 69 4.67 2.93 -6.39
CA ILE A 69 3.73 3.27 -5.30
C ILE A 69 3.62 2.11 -4.31
N LEU A 70 3.56 0.89 -4.81
CA LEU A 70 3.36 -0.28 -3.97
C LEU A 70 4.66 -0.85 -3.38
N HIS A 71 5.77 -0.14 -3.51
CA HIS A 71 7.05 -0.61 -3.00
C HIS A 71 7.05 -0.81 -1.48
N SER A 72 6.44 0.12 -0.73
CA SER A 72 6.38 0.05 0.72
C SER A 72 5.19 0.87 1.23
N VAL A 73 4.94 0.79 2.54
CA VAL A 73 3.90 1.61 3.16
C VAL A 73 4.24 3.09 2.99
N ASN A 74 5.51 3.46 3.14
CA ASN A 74 5.93 4.85 2.95
C ASN A 74 5.57 5.37 1.56
N THR A 75 5.84 4.59 0.52
CA THR A 75 5.54 5.03 -0.84
C THR A 75 4.05 5.12 -1.10
N MET A 76 3.28 4.19 -0.55
CA MET A 76 1.82 4.24 -0.67
C MET A 76 1.25 5.45 0.07
N ALA A 77 1.72 5.71 1.27
CA ALA A 77 1.26 6.86 2.06
C ALA A 77 1.60 8.17 1.34
N ALA A 78 2.80 8.26 0.77
CA ALA A 78 3.20 9.46 0.03
C ALA A 78 2.30 9.70 -1.18
N ALA A 79 1.97 8.65 -1.92
CA ALA A 79 1.10 8.75 -3.08
C ALA A 79 -0.32 9.18 -2.68
N VAL A 80 -0.86 8.59 -1.62
CA VAL A 80 -2.19 8.94 -1.13
C VAL A 80 -2.22 10.38 -0.64
N ALA A 81 -1.20 10.79 0.11
CA ALA A 81 -1.12 12.16 0.64
C ALA A 81 -1.05 13.17 -0.51
N LYS A 82 -0.26 12.86 -1.53
CA LYS A 82 -0.15 13.73 -2.70
C LYS A 82 -1.49 13.83 -3.44
N HIS A 83 -2.18 12.71 -3.58
CA HIS A 83 -3.49 12.68 -4.23
C HIS A 83 -4.50 13.51 -3.45
N GLN A 84 -4.52 13.38 -2.13
CA GLN A 84 -5.44 14.13 -1.28
C GLN A 84 -5.15 15.63 -1.32
N ALA A 85 -3.88 16.00 -1.39
CA ALA A 85 -3.49 17.39 -1.47
C ALA A 85 -3.85 18.03 -2.82
N SER A 86 -4.00 17.22 -3.86
CA SER A 86 -4.32 17.69 -5.22
C SER A 86 -5.80 17.83 -5.49
N ARG A 87 -6.63 17.46 -4.54
CA ARG A 87 -8.10 17.50 -4.69
C ARG A 87 -8.68 18.87 -4.45
#